data_633d04b095283c78f6347bd12ce29263
#
_entry.id   633d04b095283c78f6347bd12ce29263
#
_cell.length_a   1.000
_cell.length_b   1.000
_cell.length_c   1.000
_cell.angle_alpha   90.00
_cell.angle_beta   90.00
_cell.angle_gamma   90.00
#
_symmetry.space_group_name_H-M   'P 1'
#
loop_
_entity.id
_entity.type
_entity.pdbx_description
1 polymer ?
#
loop_
_entity_poly.entity_id
_entity_poly.type
_entity_poly.pdbx_seq_one_letter_code
_entity_poly.pdbx_strand_id
1 'polypeptide(L)'
;MKRYYKLIIFVLFAAGCNSKNDPVVQSPVEAKPISLSSNMLVRVNQDNEFAFDLLKKTMVSSGETNVFVSPLSVSIALGMAWNGAGGTTRKEMETALKMSGMSVSDINNYYKIMQTSLLTIDPTTKLSIANSMWYKTGFEVKPGFLNVNTEYFNARLKELDFTKAWAADTINNWCSKKTNTLIPTIIDQIPSNAVMYLINAVYFKGIWSRQFEKKNTSVQKFTNEAGNQGNVNMMYQKDTFRYAETETAQYLDLPYGNKAFSMTVILPAANKTPADVLNSLTTDTWNNALSQLNPREIIVYLPRFKVTNKFNLNDELKKMGMNLAFSDLADFSNISDLPLQISEVIHKTYVTVDEEGTEAAAVTSIGIITTAMPVIPVFRVDKPFVFVIREKSTGVILFIGKMGSVDLY
;
A
#
# COMPACT_ATOMS: atom_id res chain seq x y z
N MET A 1 0.15 66.89 -70.05
CA MET A 1 1.08 66.58 -68.97
C MET A 1 0.45 65.59 -67.99
N LYS A 2 0.77 64.31 -68.13
CA LYS A 2 0.25 63.25 -67.24
C LYS A 2 1.35 62.90 -66.23
N ARG A 3 1.11 63.15 -64.92
CA ARG A 3 1.99 62.75 -63.83
C ARG A 3 1.67 61.33 -63.42
N TYR A 4 2.66 60.44 -63.50
CA TYR A 4 2.57 59.08 -62.96
C TYR A 4 3.09 59.07 -61.53
N TYR A 5 2.24 58.67 -60.58
CA TYR A 5 2.65 58.37 -59.22
C TYR A 5 3.10 56.89 -59.15
N LYS A 6 4.34 56.64 -58.72
CA LYS A 6 4.85 55.30 -58.43
C LYS A 6 4.47 55.01 -57.04
N LEU A 7 3.65 53.95 -56.87
CA LEU A 7 3.32 53.36 -55.58
C LEU A 7 4.44 52.41 -55.15
N ILE A 8 5.15 52.71 -54.04
CA ILE A 8 6.16 51.82 -53.43
C ILE A 8 5.44 50.98 -52.45
N ILE A 9 5.32 49.66 -52.70
CA ILE A 9 4.80 48.67 -51.77
C ILE A 9 5.95 48.25 -50.85
N PHE A 10 5.86 48.57 -49.55
CA PHE A 10 6.73 48.07 -48.52
C PHE A 10 6.21 46.67 -48.07
N VAL A 11 6.95 45.63 -48.43
CA VAL A 11 6.69 44.26 -47.91
C VAL A 11 7.36 44.16 -46.60
N LEU A 12 6.57 44.18 -45.50
CA LEU A 12 7.00 43.85 -44.15
C LEU A 12 7.14 42.33 -44.06
N PHE A 13 8.38 41.84 -43.99
CA PHE A 13 8.66 40.48 -43.56
C PHE A 13 8.41 40.37 -42.04
N ALA A 14 7.29 39.79 -41.66
CA ALA A 14 7.07 39.37 -40.29
C ALA A 14 7.92 38.11 -40.03
N ALA A 15 9.03 38.26 -39.30
CA ALA A 15 9.78 37.12 -38.76
C ALA A 15 8.89 36.45 -37.73
N GLY A 16 8.28 35.32 -38.09
CA GLY A 16 7.57 34.45 -37.19
C GLY A 16 8.56 33.85 -36.20
N CYS A 17 8.52 34.27 -34.94
CA CYS A 17 9.12 33.55 -33.84
C CYS A 17 8.46 32.16 -33.74
N ASN A 18 9.20 31.14 -34.13
CA ASN A 18 8.83 29.75 -33.93
C ASN A 18 8.97 29.45 -32.43
N SER A 19 7.94 29.73 -31.65
CA SER A 19 7.86 29.27 -30.28
C SER A 19 7.77 27.75 -30.35
N LYS A 20 8.85 27.05 -29.96
CA LYS A 20 8.80 25.65 -29.65
C LYS A 20 7.68 25.47 -28.61
N ASN A 21 6.61 24.79 -29.00
CA ASN A 21 5.61 24.32 -28.06
C ASN A 21 6.29 23.25 -27.18
N ASP A 22 6.92 23.67 -26.10
CA ASP A 22 7.22 22.75 -25.03
C ASP A 22 5.88 22.19 -24.57
N PRO A 23 5.76 20.87 -24.43
CA PRO A 23 4.53 20.27 -23.95
C PRO A 23 4.23 20.87 -22.57
N VAL A 24 3.09 21.56 -22.45
CA VAL A 24 2.58 22.03 -21.17
C VAL A 24 2.33 20.78 -20.34
N VAL A 25 3.22 20.48 -19.43
CA VAL A 25 3.03 19.43 -18.43
C VAL A 25 1.89 19.90 -17.54
N GLN A 26 0.68 19.46 -17.87
CA GLN A 26 -0.48 19.73 -17.02
C GLN A 26 -0.19 19.11 -15.66
N SER A 27 -0.22 19.94 -14.62
CA SER A 27 -0.19 19.41 -13.25
C SER A 27 -1.29 18.38 -13.10
N PRO A 28 -1.02 17.21 -12.49
CA PRO A 28 -2.04 16.19 -12.31
C PRO A 28 -3.25 16.79 -11.62
N VAL A 29 -4.44 16.54 -12.14
CA VAL A 29 -5.69 16.98 -11.50
C VAL A 29 -5.75 16.30 -10.12
N GLU A 30 -5.95 17.08 -9.06
CA GLU A 30 -6.06 16.52 -7.70
C GLU A 30 -7.17 15.47 -7.62
N ALA A 31 -6.89 14.41 -6.85
CA ALA A 31 -7.83 13.30 -6.70
C ALA A 31 -9.13 13.76 -6.05
N LYS A 32 -10.25 13.25 -6.55
CA LYS A 32 -11.53 13.41 -5.87
C LYS A 32 -11.56 12.47 -4.67
N PRO A 33 -12.05 12.94 -3.49
CA PRO A 33 -12.19 12.08 -2.31
C PRO A 33 -13.08 10.85 -2.58
N ILE A 34 -12.72 9.71 -1.99
CA ILE A 34 -13.59 8.53 -1.99
C ILE A 34 -14.79 8.82 -1.06
N SER A 35 -16.00 8.72 -1.61
CA SER A 35 -17.23 8.93 -0.84
C SER A 35 -17.63 7.64 -0.14
N LEU A 36 -17.60 7.65 1.20
CA LEU A 36 -18.01 6.55 2.06
C LEU A 36 -19.17 6.97 2.96
N SER A 37 -20.07 6.04 3.27
CA SER A 37 -21.07 6.24 4.33
C SER A 37 -20.42 6.28 5.72
N SER A 38 -21.15 6.79 6.72
CA SER A 38 -20.65 6.84 8.09
C SER A 38 -20.21 5.47 8.63
N ASN A 39 -20.97 4.41 8.34
CA ASN A 39 -20.62 3.03 8.72
C ASN A 39 -19.32 2.57 8.04
N MET A 40 -19.11 2.94 6.78
CA MET A 40 -17.89 2.60 6.05
C MET A 40 -16.67 3.36 6.56
N LEU A 41 -16.83 4.59 7.05
CA LEU A 41 -15.74 5.34 7.72
C LEU A 41 -15.36 4.68 9.05
N VAL A 42 -16.32 4.13 9.81
CA VAL A 42 -16.04 3.29 10.99
C VAL A 42 -15.22 2.07 10.56
N ARG A 43 -15.57 1.43 9.44
CA ARG A 43 -14.84 0.28 8.91
C ARG A 43 -13.39 0.63 8.54
N VAL A 44 -13.12 1.81 7.97
CA VAL A 44 -11.75 2.28 7.71
C VAL A 44 -10.93 2.32 9.01
N ASN A 45 -11.48 2.85 10.08
CA ASN A 45 -10.79 2.87 11.39
C ASN A 45 -10.52 1.46 11.93
N GLN A 46 -11.47 0.54 11.76
CA GLN A 46 -11.31 -0.86 12.14
C GLN A 46 -10.24 -1.57 11.29
N ASP A 47 -10.16 -1.30 9.98
CA ASP A 47 -9.08 -1.81 9.11
C ASP A 47 -7.70 -1.25 9.53
N ASN A 48 -7.65 0.00 9.95
CA ASN A 48 -6.40 0.60 10.44
C ASN A 48 -6.00 0.00 11.80
N GLU A 49 -6.95 -0.28 12.70
CA GLU A 49 -6.69 -1.02 13.94
C GLU A 49 -6.15 -2.43 13.65
N PHE A 50 -6.79 -3.15 12.71
CA PHE A 50 -6.30 -4.44 12.24
C PHE A 50 -4.87 -4.32 11.67
N ALA A 51 -4.57 -3.24 10.94
CA ALA A 51 -3.24 -3.01 10.35
C ALA A 51 -2.15 -2.89 11.41
N PHE A 52 -2.41 -2.13 12.48
CA PHE A 52 -1.46 -1.99 13.59
C PHE A 52 -1.27 -3.30 14.34
N ASP A 53 -2.35 -4.02 14.64
CA ASP A 53 -2.28 -5.31 15.32
C ASP A 53 -1.54 -6.35 14.50
N LEU A 54 -1.83 -6.44 13.19
CA LEU A 54 -1.17 -7.38 12.29
C LEU A 54 0.34 -7.12 12.23
N LEU A 55 0.76 -5.86 12.02
CA LEU A 55 2.18 -5.52 11.98
C LEU A 55 2.88 -5.85 13.30
N LYS A 56 2.31 -5.44 14.44
CA LYS A 56 2.88 -5.72 15.77
C LYS A 56 3.09 -7.22 15.99
N LYS A 57 2.08 -8.04 15.66
CA LYS A 57 2.16 -9.49 15.85
C LYS A 57 3.15 -10.14 14.88
N THR A 58 3.16 -9.71 13.60
CA THR A 58 4.10 -10.22 12.61
C THR A 58 5.55 -9.89 12.98
N MET A 59 5.83 -8.69 13.49
CA MET A 59 7.16 -8.32 13.98
C MET A 59 7.65 -9.24 15.10
N VAL A 60 6.78 -9.56 16.06
CA VAL A 60 7.13 -10.40 17.19
C VAL A 60 7.33 -11.86 16.79
N SER A 61 6.49 -12.38 15.90
CA SER A 61 6.52 -13.80 15.52
C SER A 61 7.59 -14.12 14.49
N SER A 62 7.84 -13.22 13.53
CA SER A 62 8.82 -13.48 12.47
C SER A 62 10.26 -13.29 12.91
N GLY A 63 10.52 -12.40 13.87
CA GLY A 63 11.87 -12.00 14.25
C GLY A 63 12.63 -11.24 13.16
N GLU A 64 11.96 -10.88 12.06
CA GLU A 64 12.58 -10.19 10.93
C GLU A 64 12.95 -8.75 11.26
N THR A 65 14.15 -8.33 10.84
CA THR A 65 14.61 -6.95 11.00
C THR A 65 13.74 -5.97 10.24
N ASN A 66 13.34 -6.34 9.01
CA ASN A 66 12.47 -5.54 8.15
C ASN A 66 11.14 -6.29 7.95
N VAL A 67 10.04 -5.66 8.34
CA VAL A 67 8.69 -6.24 8.20
C VAL A 67 7.82 -5.29 7.40
N PHE A 68 7.18 -5.81 6.37
CA PHE A 68 6.29 -5.07 5.50
C PHE A 68 5.06 -5.90 5.18
N VAL A 69 3.88 -5.40 5.49
CA VAL A 69 2.61 -6.08 5.29
C VAL A 69 1.61 -5.17 4.57
N SER A 70 0.66 -5.79 3.87
CA SER A 70 -0.50 -5.12 3.30
C SER A 70 -1.76 -5.57 4.05
N PRO A 71 -2.16 -4.86 5.11
CA PRO A 71 -3.30 -5.27 5.94
C PRO A 71 -4.61 -5.29 5.16
N LEU A 72 -4.82 -4.30 4.28
CA LEU A 72 -6.02 -4.27 3.43
C LEU A 72 -6.10 -5.52 2.53
N SER A 73 -4.98 -5.97 2.00
CA SER A 73 -4.90 -7.20 1.21
C SER A 73 -5.31 -8.44 2.00
N VAL A 74 -4.78 -8.57 3.22
CA VAL A 74 -5.14 -9.67 4.13
C VAL A 74 -6.61 -9.59 4.52
N SER A 75 -7.10 -8.39 4.86
CA SER A 75 -8.51 -8.15 5.22
C SER A 75 -9.47 -8.51 4.07
N ILE A 76 -9.14 -8.18 2.83
CA ILE A 76 -9.91 -8.55 1.64
C ILE A 76 -9.91 -10.08 1.45
N ALA A 77 -8.74 -10.74 1.51
CA ALA A 77 -8.64 -12.18 1.33
C ALA A 77 -9.45 -12.95 2.39
N LEU A 78 -9.31 -12.54 3.64
CA LEU A 78 -10.07 -13.15 4.74
C LEU A 78 -11.56 -12.77 4.69
N GLY A 79 -11.91 -11.60 4.18
CA GLY A 79 -13.30 -11.20 3.90
C GLY A 79 -13.98 -12.11 2.89
N MET A 80 -13.25 -12.60 1.87
CA MET A 80 -13.76 -13.62 0.96
C MET A 80 -14.10 -14.93 1.71
N ALA A 81 -13.18 -15.41 2.56
CA ALA A 81 -13.39 -16.63 3.36
C ALA A 81 -14.50 -16.45 4.40
N TRP A 82 -14.58 -15.29 5.03
CA TRP A 82 -15.60 -14.93 6.03
C TRP A 82 -17.04 -15.04 5.49
N ASN A 83 -17.28 -14.72 4.22
CA ASN A 83 -18.58 -14.95 3.59
C ASN A 83 -18.98 -16.44 3.57
N GLY A 84 -17.98 -17.33 3.63
CA GLY A 84 -18.19 -18.78 3.69
C GLY A 84 -18.30 -19.33 5.09
N ALA A 85 -17.94 -18.55 6.10
CA ALA A 85 -17.96 -19.00 7.49
C ALA A 85 -19.34 -18.93 8.12
N GLY A 86 -19.62 -19.82 9.07
CA GLY A 86 -20.83 -19.88 9.89
C GLY A 86 -20.53 -19.82 11.39
N GLY A 87 -21.56 -19.73 12.19
CA GLY A 87 -21.53 -19.92 13.63
C GLY A 87 -20.43 -19.16 14.38
N THR A 88 -19.70 -19.87 15.23
CA THR A 88 -18.59 -19.32 16.03
C THR A 88 -17.35 -19.00 15.20
N THR A 89 -17.08 -19.79 14.15
CA THR A 89 -15.97 -19.52 13.23
C THR A 89 -16.08 -18.13 12.62
N ARG A 90 -17.28 -17.75 12.14
CA ARG A 90 -17.55 -16.42 11.61
C ARG A 90 -17.31 -15.31 12.63
N LYS A 91 -17.78 -15.50 13.89
CA LYS A 91 -17.61 -14.53 14.97
C LYS A 91 -16.14 -14.33 15.35
N GLU A 92 -15.35 -15.39 15.36
CA GLU A 92 -13.91 -15.29 15.59
C GLU A 92 -13.21 -14.52 14.46
N MET A 93 -13.59 -14.78 13.21
CA MET A 93 -13.09 -14.01 12.06
C MET A 93 -13.48 -12.54 12.17
N GLU A 94 -14.73 -12.23 12.53
CA GLU A 94 -15.18 -10.85 12.76
C GLU A 94 -14.37 -10.14 13.86
N THR A 95 -14.06 -10.84 14.93
CA THR A 95 -13.24 -10.32 16.03
C THR A 95 -11.82 -10.03 15.57
N ALA A 96 -11.17 -10.99 14.92
CA ALA A 96 -9.80 -10.85 14.43
C ALA A 96 -9.66 -9.73 13.38
N LEU A 97 -10.63 -9.61 12.49
CA LEU A 97 -10.69 -8.60 11.43
C LEU A 97 -11.33 -7.28 11.86
N LYS A 98 -11.69 -7.15 13.15
CA LYS A 98 -12.34 -5.93 13.69
C LYS A 98 -13.67 -5.58 12.99
N MET A 99 -14.42 -6.56 12.49
CA MET A 99 -15.68 -6.35 11.75
C MET A 99 -16.92 -6.46 12.62
N SER A 100 -16.80 -6.77 13.91
CA SER A 100 -17.93 -7.01 14.81
C SER A 100 -18.91 -5.83 14.82
N GLY A 101 -20.20 -6.15 14.78
CA GLY A 101 -21.27 -5.15 14.83
C GLY A 101 -21.69 -4.55 13.50
N MET A 102 -21.05 -4.94 12.38
CA MET A 102 -21.47 -4.52 11.03
C MET A 102 -22.32 -5.58 10.35
N SER A 103 -23.24 -5.14 9.49
CA SER A 103 -24.01 -6.07 8.65
C SER A 103 -23.13 -6.69 7.55
N VAL A 104 -23.49 -7.90 7.11
CA VAL A 104 -22.82 -8.58 5.98
C VAL A 104 -22.83 -7.70 4.73
N SER A 105 -23.95 -7.04 4.47
CA SER A 105 -24.11 -6.16 3.31
C SER A 105 -23.17 -4.94 3.40
N ASP A 106 -23.05 -4.31 4.58
CA ASP A 106 -22.17 -3.15 4.75
C ASP A 106 -20.70 -3.52 4.54
N ILE A 107 -20.25 -4.66 5.09
CA ILE A 107 -18.88 -5.15 4.93
C ILE A 107 -18.58 -5.45 3.46
N ASN A 108 -19.46 -6.19 2.78
CA ASN A 108 -19.25 -6.54 1.38
C ASN A 108 -19.28 -5.30 0.47
N ASN A 109 -20.23 -4.38 0.66
CA ASN A 109 -20.30 -3.12 -0.06
C ASN A 109 -19.05 -2.25 0.18
N TYR A 110 -18.56 -2.19 1.43
CA TYR A 110 -17.32 -1.49 1.75
C TYR A 110 -16.15 -2.01 0.92
N TYR A 111 -15.91 -3.33 0.90
CA TYR A 111 -14.81 -3.90 0.12
C TYR A 111 -14.96 -3.66 -1.38
N LYS A 112 -16.19 -3.75 -1.92
CA LYS A 112 -16.49 -3.46 -3.33
C LYS A 112 -16.13 -2.01 -3.68
N ILE A 113 -16.60 -1.05 -2.87
CA ILE A 113 -16.35 0.38 -3.09
C ILE A 113 -14.85 0.68 -2.96
N MET A 114 -14.19 0.19 -1.90
CA MET A 114 -12.78 0.44 -1.68
C MET A 114 -11.93 -0.09 -2.83
N GLN A 115 -12.10 -1.34 -3.24
CA GLN A 115 -11.34 -1.91 -4.35
C GLN A 115 -11.55 -1.12 -5.65
N THR A 116 -12.81 -0.80 -5.99
CA THR A 116 -13.13 -0.07 -7.22
C THR A 116 -12.54 1.33 -7.20
N SER A 117 -12.69 2.06 -6.09
CA SER A 117 -12.22 3.44 -5.95
C SER A 117 -10.69 3.53 -5.96
N LEU A 118 -10.02 2.66 -5.20
CA LEU A 118 -8.56 2.65 -5.12
C LEU A 118 -7.88 2.37 -6.47
N LEU A 119 -8.50 1.56 -7.33
CA LEU A 119 -7.97 1.23 -8.66
C LEU A 119 -8.08 2.39 -9.66
N THR A 120 -8.94 3.39 -9.42
CA THR A 120 -9.27 4.43 -10.38
C THR A 120 -8.95 5.86 -9.93
N ILE A 121 -8.65 6.05 -8.65
CA ILE A 121 -8.52 7.39 -8.03
C ILE A 121 -7.29 8.15 -8.53
N ASP A 122 -6.22 7.44 -8.90
CA ASP A 122 -4.99 8.04 -9.42
C ASP A 122 -4.51 7.31 -10.67
N PRO A 123 -4.67 7.90 -11.86
CA PRO A 123 -4.22 7.30 -13.12
C PRO A 123 -2.68 7.23 -13.24
N THR A 124 -1.94 7.97 -12.41
CA THR A 124 -0.47 7.96 -12.41
C THR A 124 0.11 6.87 -11.51
N THR A 125 -0.71 6.33 -10.61
CA THR A 125 -0.34 5.23 -9.71
C THR A 125 -0.83 3.90 -10.26
N LYS A 126 0.05 2.92 -10.34
CA LYS A 126 -0.32 1.55 -10.69
C LYS A 126 -0.59 0.75 -9.41
N LEU A 127 -1.87 0.67 -9.06
CA LEU A 127 -2.34 -0.21 -7.99
C LEU A 127 -3.05 -1.41 -8.63
N SER A 128 -2.73 -2.62 -8.19
CA SER A 128 -3.47 -3.82 -8.54
C SER A 128 -3.91 -4.51 -7.26
N ILE A 129 -5.20 -4.73 -7.13
CA ILE A 129 -5.80 -5.56 -6.07
C ILE A 129 -6.50 -6.69 -6.81
N ALA A 130 -5.92 -7.88 -6.80
CA ALA A 130 -6.41 -9.00 -7.57
C ALA A 130 -6.74 -10.18 -6.66
N ASN A 131 -7.99 -10.61 -6.71
CA ASN A 131 -8.52 -11.69 -5.91
C ASN A 131 -8.76 -12.93 -6.77
N SER A 132 -8.44 -14.11 -6.27
CA SER A 132 -8.78 -15.36 -6.91
C SER A 132 -9.09 -16.45 -5.91
N MET A 133 -9.94 -17.35 -6.35
CA MET A 133 -10.25 -18.59 -5.66
C MET A 133 -10.00 -19.74 -6.61
N TRP A 134 -9.19 -20.68 -6.18
CA TRP A 134 -8.88 -21.90 -6.90
C TRP A 134 -9.38 -23.07 -6.07
N TYR A 135 -10.22 -23.92 -6.64
CA TYR A 135 -10.76 -25.08 -5.94
C TYR A 135 -10.55 -26.36 -6.75
N LYS A 136 -10.39 -27.44 -6.02
CA LYS A 136 -10.05 -28.75 -6.60
C LYS A 136 -11.18 -29.24 -7.52
N THR A 137 -10.82 -29.78 -8.67
CA THR A 137 -11.75 -30.44 -9.59
C THR A 137 -12.63 -31.47 -8.88
N GLY A 138 -13.95 -31.35 -9.05
CA GLY A 138 -14.94 -32.19 -8.40
C GLY A 138 -15.27 -31.81 -6.96
N PHE A 139 -14.72 -30.69 -6.44
CA PHE A 139 -15.13 -30.16 -5.13
C PHE A 139 -16.34 -29.25 -5.29
N GLU A 140 -17.44 -29.58 -4.62
CA GLU A 140 -18.69 -28.84 -4.71
C GLU A 140 -18.65 -27.56 -3.87
N VAL A 141 -18.63 -26.42 -4.55
CA VAL A 141 -18.71 -25.09 -3.93
C VAL A 141 -20.10 -24.52 -4.12
N LYS A 142 -20.71 -24.03 -3.03
CA LYS A 142 -22.07 -23.47 -3.05
C LYS A 142 -22.17 -22.24 -3.96
N PRO A 143 -23.16 -22.16 -4.85
CA PRO A 143 -23.31 -21.03 -5.79
C PRO A 143 -23.42 -19.67 -5.10
N GLY A 144 -24.06 -19.59 -3.93
CA GLY A 144 -24.18 -18.37 -3.15
C GLY A 144 -22.83 -17.80 -2.75
N PHE A 145 -21.87 -18.65 -2.34
CA PHE A 145 -20.52 -18.24 -2.00
C PHE A 145 -19.73 -17.75 -3.23
N LEU A 146 -19.85 -18.45 -4.36
CA LEU A 146 -19.24 -18.03 -5.62
C LEU A 146 -19.76 -16.66 -6.07
N ASN A 147 -21.08 -16.46 -6.02
CA ASN A 147 -21.72 -15.21 -6.44
C ASN A 147 -21.27 -14.02 -5.59
N VAL A 148 -21.27 -14.13 -4.26
CA VAL A 148 -20.82 -13.06 -3.36
C VAL A 148 -19.36 -12.67 -3.64
N ASN A 149 -18.47 -13.65 -3.81
CA ASN A 149 -17.06 -13.37 -4.08
C ASN A 149 -16.82 -12.76 -5.47
N THR A 150 -17.64 -13.13 -6.47
CA THR A 150 -17.60 -12.48 -7.78
C THR A 150 -18.10 -11.05 -7.71
N GLU A 151 -19.23 -10.82 -7.06
CA GLU A 151 -19.91 -9.52 -7.04
C GLU A 151 -19.19 -8.46 -6.21
N TYR A 152 -18.71 -8.82 -5.01
CA TYR A 152 -18.18 -7.86 -4.05
C TYR A 152 -16.65 -7.80 -4.00
N PHE A 153 -15.96 -8.87 -4.40
CA PHE A 153 -14.50 -8.94 -4.34
C PHE A 153 -13.85 -9.00 -5.73
N ASN A 154 -14.65 -8.99 -6.80
CA ASN A 154 -14.16 -9.14 -8.18
C ASN A 154 -13.21 -10.33 -8.32
N ALA A 155 -13.50 -11.41 -7.58
CA ALA A 155 -12.62 -12.56 -7.49
C ALA A 155 -12.69 -13.41 -8.76
N ARG A 156 -11.54 -13.85 -9.25
CA ARG A 156 -11.47 -14.88 -10.29
C ARG A 156 -11.68 -16.24 -9.65
N LEU A 157 -12.80 -16.88 -9.98
CA LEU A 157 -13.13 -18.22 -9.52
C LEU A 157 -12.72 -19.25 -10.58
N LYS A 158 -11.95 -20.28 -10.20
CA LYS A 158 -11.50 -21.29 -11.14
C LYS A 158 -11.31 -22.65 -10.48
N GLU A 159 -11.93 -23.65 -11.06
CA GLU A 159 -11.66 -25.06 -10.80
C GLU A 159 -10.28 -25.45 -11.37
N LEU A 160 -9.52 -26.25 -10.63
CA LEU A 160 -8.17 -26.66 -10.99
C LEU A 160 -7.89 -28.08 -10.48
N ASP A 161 -7.33 -28.92 -11.32
CA ASP A 161 -6.90 -30.25 -10.90
C ASP A 161 -5.60 -30.17 -10.09
N PHE A 162 -5.74 -30.21 -8.77
CA PHE A 162 -4.62 -30.10 -7.82
C PHE A 162 -3.68 -31.31 -7.83
N THR A 163 -4.05 -32.41 -8.51
CA THR A 163 -3.16 -33.58 -8.67
C THR A 163 -2.08 -33.37 -9.71
N LYS A 164 -2.21 -32.34 -10.55
CA LYS A 164 -1.28 -32.04 -11.63
C LYS A 164 -0.09 -31.22 -11.17
N ALA A 165 1.10 -31.62 -11.58
CA ALA A 165 2.35 -30.90 -11.24
C ALA A 165 2.32 -29.41 -11.65
N TRP A 166 1.61 -29.05 -12.73
CA TRP A 166 1.50 -27.66 -13.20
C TRP A 166 0.44 -26.83 -12.46
N ALA A 167 -0.29 -27.39 -11.50
CA ALA A 167 -1.36 -26.67 -10.79
C ALA A 167 -0.79 -25.49 -9.99
N ALA A 168 0.28 -25.69 -9.21
CA ALA A 168 0.94 -24.61 -8.48
C ALA A 168 1.46 -23.52 -9.42
N ASP A 169 2.06 -23.88 -10.54
CA ASP A 169 2.55 -22.94 -11.56
C ASP A 169 1.42 -22.11 -12.17
N THR A 170 0.24 -22.71 -12.35
CA THR A 170 -0.94 -21.98 -12.86
C THR A 170 -1.34 -20.85 -11.91
N ILE A 171 -1.37 -21.10 -10.61
CA ILE A 171 -1.67 -20.13 -9.57
C ILE A 171 -0.56 -19.07 -9.50
N ASN A 172 0.70 -19.50 -9.48
CA ASN A 172 1.87 -18.62 -9.45
C ASN A 172 1.93 -17.69 -10.67
N ASN A 173 1.70 -18.22 -11.87
CA ASN A 173 1.66 -17.43 -13.10
C ASN A 173 0.54 -16.38 -13.08
N TRP A 174 -0.61 -16.71 -12.50
CA TRP A 174 -1.68 -15.72 -12.31
C TRP A 174 -1.24 -14.60 -11.37
N CYS A 175 -0.67 -14.94 -10.22
CA CYS A 175 -0.15 -13.99 -9.23
C CYS A 175 0.95 -13.10 -9.84
N SER A 176 1.92 -13.69 -10.53
CA SER A 176 3.00 -12.99 -11.23
C SER A 176 2.46 -11.96 -12.23
N LYS A 177 1.49 -12.33 -13.06
CA LYS A 177 0.85 -11.41 -14.01
C LYS A 177 0.13 -10.26 -13.31
N LYS A 178 -0.50 -10.50 -12.17
CA LYS A 178 -1.24 -9.48 -11.41
C LYS A 178 -0.33 -8.55 -10.61
N THR A 179 0.89 -8.94 -10.35
CA THR A 179 1.89 -8.17 -9.59
C THR A 179 3.05 -7.68 -10.46
N ASN A 180 2.86 -7.57 -11.76
CA ASN A 180 3.89 -7.13 -12.71
C ASN A 180 5.22 -7.90 -12.53
N THR A 181 5.14 -9.23 -12.39
CA THR A 181 6.24 -10.18 -12.15
C THR A 181 7.00 -10.05 -10.82
N LEU A 182 6.65 -9.08 -9.97
CA LEU A 182 7.34 -8.86 -8.70
C LEU A 182 7.05 -9.93 -7.63
N ILE A 183 5.91 -10.62 -7.74
CA ILE A 183 5.57 -11.79 -6.93
C ILE A 183 5.43 -13.01 -7.86
N PRO A 184 6.55 -13.60 -8.31
CA PRO A 184 6.50 -14.71 -9.27
C PRO A 184 6.00 -16.02 -8.67
N THR A 185 6.15 -16.21 -7.35
CA THR A 185 5.77 -17.43 -6.65
C THR A 185 5.05 -17.07 -5.36
N ILE A 186 3.88 -17.63 -5.12
CA ILE A 186 3.12 -17.50 -3.87
C ILE A 186 2.92 -18.88 -3.21
N ILE A 187 2.76 -19.92 -4.00
CA ILE A 187 2.61 -21.31 -3.57
C ILE A 187 3.83 -22.11 -4.06
N ASP A 188 4.49 -22.83 -3.16
CA ASP A 188 5.61 -23.70 -3.52
C ASP A 188 5.09 -25.08 -3.96
N GLN A 189 4.16 -25.65 -3.19
CA GLN A 189 3.53 -26.95 -3.46
C GLN A 189 2.05 -26.92 -3.06
N ILE A 190 1.26 -27.78 -3.69
CA ILE A 190 -0.14 -28.01 -3.31
C ILE A 190 -0.20 -29.33 -2.53
N PRO A 191 -0.51 -29.30 -1.22
CA PRO A 191 -0.72 -30.50 -0.43
C PRO A 191 -1.83 -31.38 -1.00
N SER A 192 -1.71 -32.69 -0.89
CA SER A 192 -2.67 -33.66 -1.46
C SER A 192 -4.09 -33.52 -0.89
N ASN A 193 -4.21 -33.02 0.35
CA ASN A 193 -5.46 -32.77 1.05
C ASN A 193 -6.01 -31.35 0.82
N ALA A 194 -5.32 -30.49 0.07
CA ALA A 194 -5.81 -29.15 -0.26
C ALA A 194 -7.04 -29.24 -1.15
N VAL A 195 -8.06 -28.45 -0.83
CA VAL A 195 -9.31 -28.37 -1.60
C VAL A 195 -9.57 -26.98 -2.15
N MET A 196 -8.99 -25.93 -1.55
CA MET A 196 -9.22 -24.56 -1.98
C MET A 196 -8.06 -23.63 -1.61
N TYR A 197 -7.75 -22.69 -2.49
CA TYR A 197 -6.87 -21.54 -2.25
C TYR A 197 -7.62 -20.24 -2.52
N LEU A 198 -7.61 -19.34 -1.54
CA LEU A 198 -8.00 -17.95 -1.70
C LEU A 198 -6.73 -17.12 -1.77
N ILE A 199 -6.55 -16.42 -2.87
CA ILE A 199 -5.35 -15.64 -3.12
C ILE A 199 -5.73 -14.20 -3.39
N ASN A 200 -5.11 -13.30 -2.64
CA ASN A 200 -5.09 -11.88 -2.94
C ASN A 200 -3.66 -11.48 -3.28
N ALA A 201 -3.50 -10.81 -4.41
CA ALA A 201 -2.22 -10.27 -4.85
C ALA A 201 -2.35 -8.75 -4.97
N VAL A 202 -1.53 -8.02 -4.21
CA VAL A 202 -1.51 -6.57 -4.22
C VAL A 202 -0.16 -6.06 -4.71
N TYR A 203 -0.23 -5.13 -5.63
CA TYR A 203 0.91 -4.43 -6.18
C TYR A 203 0.64 -2.92 -6.15
N PHE A 204 1.62 -2.17 -5.67
CA PHE A 204 1.58 -0.71 -5.65
C PHE A 204 2.85 -0.14 -6.29
N LYS A 205 2.66 0.78 -7.23
CA LYS A 205 3.72 1.55 -7.87
C LYS A 205 3.24 2.99 -8.01
N GLY A 206 3.77 3.87 -7.17
CA GLY A 206 3.44 5.31 -7.16
C GLY A 206 4.68 6.15 -7.48
N ILE A 207 4.51 7.16 -8.31
CA ILE A 207 5.53 8.19 -8.58
C ILE A 207 5.35 9.28 -7.52
N TRP A 208 6.44 9.79 -6.92
CA TRP A 208 6.32 10.94 -6.00
C TRP A 208 5.66 12.12 -6.72
N SER A 209 4.75 12.81 -6.07
CA SER A 209 4.23 14.09 -6.60
C SER A 209 5.36 15.11 -6.81
N ARG A 210 6.41 14.99 -6.02
CA ARG A 210 7.69 15.70 -6.17
C ARG A 210 8.81 14.69 -5.98
N GLN A 211 9.55 14.45 -7.06
CA GLN A 211 10.63 13.47 -7.10
C GLN A 211 11.90 14.00 -6.42
N PHE A 212 12.70 13.09 -5.87
CA PHE A 212 14.06 13.41 -5.45
C PHE A 212 14.96 13.49 -6.70
N GLU A 213 15.86 14.46 -6.75
CA GLU A 213 16.82 14.55 -7.84
C GLU A 213 17.96 13.55 -7.65
N LYS A 214 18.18 12.65 -8.59
CA LYS A 214 19.24 11.62 -8.51
C LYS A 214 20.63 12.20 -8.24
N LYS A 215 20.94 13.39 -8.77
CA LYS A 215 22.22 14.07 -8.53
C LYS A 215 22.46 14.49 -7.07
N ASN A 216 21.38 14.60 -6.27
CA ASN A 216 21.42 14.97 -4.87
C ASN A 216 21.44 13.75 -3.93
N THR A 217 21.37 12.53 -4.48
CA THR A 217 21.56 11.29 -3.73
C THR A 217 23.03 11.05 -3.51
N SER A 218 23.39 10.74 -2.26
CA SER A 218 24.78 10.47 -1.88
C SER A 218 24.87 9.29 -0.91
N VAL A 219 26.04 8.64 -0.88
CA VAL A 219 26.29 7.56 0.09
C VAL A 219 26.50 8.17 1.47
N GLN A 220 25.65 7.78 2.43
CA GLN A 220 25.68 8.25 3.81
C GLN A 220 25.55 7.08 4.79
N LYS A 221 25.74 7.35 6.09
CA LYS A 221 25.60 6.34 7.14
C LYS A 221 24.15 6.16 7.55
N PHE A 222 23.78 4.92 7.81
CA PHE A 222 22.54 4.49 8.46
C PHE A 222 22.90 3.58 9.62
N THR A 223 22.35 3.85 10.80
CA THR A 223 22.55 3.01 11.99
C THR A 223 21.38 2.04 12.10
N ASN A 224 21.63 0.74 11.95
CA ASN A 224 20.57 -0.27 11.99
C ASN A 224 20.08 -0.56 13.43
N GLU A 225 19.05 -1.40 13.56
CA GLU A 225 18.42 -1.75 14.84
C GLU A 225 19.41 -2.40 15.86
N ALA A 226 20.46 -3.07 15.38
CA ALA A 226 21.52 -3.64 16.19
C ALA A 226 22.61 -2.63 16.58
N GLY A 227 22.50 -1.36 16.19
CA GLY A 227 23.47 -0.30 16.44
C GLY A 227 24.66 -0.26 15.47
N ASN A 228 24.68 -1.14 14.47
CA ASN A 228 25.74 -1.17 13.47
C ASN A 228 25.52 -0.11 12.39
N GLN A 229 26.60 0.54 11.95
CA GLN A 229 26.55 1.52 10.86
C GLN A 229 26.86 0.88 9.51
N GLY A 230 25.93 1.04 8.56
CA GLY A 230 26.10 0.71 7.14
C GLY A 230 26.10 1.94 6.24
N ASN A 231 26.49 1.77 4.98
CA ASN A 231 26.33 2.79 3.95
C ASN A 231 25.00 2.58 3.24
N VAL A 232 24.30 3.67 2.92
CA VAL A 232 23.04 3.67 2.15
C VAL A 232 23.08 4.77 1.09
N ASN A 233 22.31 4.62 0.02
CA ASN A 233 22.03 5.71 -0.91
C ASN A 233 20.97 6.63 -0.29
N MET A 234 21.39 7.76 0.24
CA MET A 234 20.55 8.73 0.92
C MET A 234 20.07 9.79 -0.08
N MET A 235 18.80 9.78 -0.38
CA MET A 235 18.12 10.77 -1.21
C MET A 235 17.95 12.06 -0.42
N TYR A 236 18.04 13.20 -1.13
CA TYR A 236 17.91 14.54 -0.54
C TYR A 236 16.89 15.37 -1.29
N GLN A 237 16.02 16.05 -0.53
CA GLN A 237 15.11 17.05 -1.08
C GLN A 237 14.85 18.14 -0.04
N LYS A 238 14.77 19.40 -0.50
CA LYS A 238 14.29 20.52 0.31
C LYS A 238 13.02 21.05 -0.34
N ASP A 239 11.90 20.99 0.38
CA ASP A 239 10.60 21.44 -0.11
C ASP A 239 9.60 21.65 1.03
N THR A 240 8.37 22.08 0.68
CA THR A 240 7.25 22.14 1.60
C THR A 240 6.54 20.80 1.67
N PHE A 241 6.63 20.14 2.82
CA PHE A 241 5.96 18.88 3.12
C PHE A 241 4.95 19.06 4.25
N ARG A 242 3.96 18.15 4.34
CA ARG A 242 3.15 18.04 5.53
C ARG A 242 3.92 17.31 6.61
N TYR A 243 4.10 17.95 7.75
CA TYR A 243 4.95 17.51 8.84
C TYR A 243 4.28 17.73 10.19
N ALA A 244 4.50 16.80 11.12
CA ALA A 244 4.09 16.89 12.52
C ALA A 244 5.13 16.25 13.43
N GLU A 245 5.14 16.66 14.68
CA GLU A 245 5.91 16.06 15.77
C GLU A 245 5.02 15.68 16.92
N THR A 246 5.30 14.53 17.53
CA THR A 246 4.71 14.07 18.79
C THR A 246 5.82 13.77 19.78
N GLU A 247 5.49 13.40 21.00
CA GLU A 247 6.49 12.96 22.00
C GLU A 247 7.21 11.67 21.59
N THR A 248 6.60 10.85 20.72
CA THR A 248 7.13 9.54 20.34
C THR A 248 7.81 9.54 18.97
N ALA A 249 7.42 10.41 18.06
CA ALA A 249 7.90 10.40 16.68
C ALA A 249 7.70 11.69 15.93
N GLN A 250 8.47 11.83 14.84
CA GLN A 250 8.25 12.79 13.76
C GLN A 250 7.49 12.10 12.62
N TYR A 251 6.56 12.81 11.98
CA TYR A 251 5.74 12.33 10.88
C TYR A 251 5.97 13.21 9.65
N LEU A 252 6.34 12.60 8.53
CA LEU A 252 6.50 13.27 7.25
C LEU A 252 5.62 12.60 6.19
N ASP A 253 4.79 13.38 5.49
CA ASP A 253 3.88 12.90 4.47
C ASP A 253 4.43 13.19 3.07
N LEU A 254 4.71 12.14 2.32
CA LEU A 254 5.26 12.17 0.96
C LEU A 254 4.17 11.73 -0.02
N PRO A 255 3.49 12.64 -0.71
CA PRO A 255 2.40 12.31 -1.61
C PRO A 255 2.90 11.68 -2.92
N TYR A 256 2.10 10.75 -3.46
CA TYR A 256 2.27 10.16 -4.79
C TYR A 256 1.37 10.85 -5.82
N GLY A 257 1.81 10.87 -7.07
CA GLY A 257 1.06 11.25 -8.26
C GLY A 257 0.15 12.46 -8.10
N ASN A 258 -1.14 12.25 -8.26
CA ASN A 258 -2.17 13.27 -8.06
C ASN A 258 -2.55 13.53 -6.60
N LYS A 259 -1.76 13.02 -5.65
CA LYS A 259 -1.91 13.13 -4.19
C LYS A 259 -3.06 12.31 -3.58
N ALA A 260 -3.64 11.35 -4.31
CA ALA A 260 -4.59 10.41 -3.74
C ALA A 260 -3.95 9.50 -2.70
N PHE A 261 -2.72 9.06 -2.98
CA PHE A 261 -1.93 8.23 -2.08
C PHE A 261 -0.77 9.01 -1.47
N SER A 262 -0.32 8.55 -0.32
CA SER A 262 0.83 9.13 0.37
C SER A 262 1.60 8.07 1.14
N MET A 263 2.93 8.20 1.19
CA MET A 263 3.75 7.52 2.19
C MET A 263 3.94 8.46 3.38
N THR A 264 3.48 8.05 4.55
CA THR A 264 3.81 8.72 5.81
C THR A 264 4.99 8.00 6.44
N VAL A 265 6.14 8.66 6.50
CA VAL A 265 7.34 8.16 7.22
C VAL A 265 7.24 8.60 8.68
N ILE A 266 7.40 7.64 9.58
CA ILE A 266 7.31 7.85 11.04
C ILE A 266 8.69 7.56 11.63
N LEU A 267 9.42 8.62 11.95
CA LEU A 267 10.76 8.54 12.50
C LEU A 267 10.69 8.63 14.03
N PRO A 268 11.13 7.60 14.77
CA PRO A 268 11.13 7.64 16.23
C PRO A 268 11.85 8.88 16.78
N ALA A 269 11.32 9.50 17.82
CA ALA A 269 11.98 10.62 18.52
C ALA A 269 13.34 10.19 19.10
N ALA A 270 14.09 11.13 19.66
CA ALA A 270 15.32 10.80 20.39
C ALA A 270 15.02 9.80 21.51
N ASN A 271 15.86 8.77 21.65
CA ASN A 271 15.72 7.70 22.66
C ASN A 271 14.44 6.84 22.54
N LYS A 272 13.78 6.87 21.37
CA LYS A 272 12.66 6.00 21.03
C LYS A 272 13.05 5.04 19.91
N THR A 273 12.38 3.89 19.88
CA THR A 273 12.54 2.83 18.87
C THR A 273 11.29 2.72 17.99
N PRO A 274 11.36 2.05 16.84
CA PRO A 274 10.15 1.70 16.08
C PRO A 274 9.13 0.90 16.90
N ALA A 275 9.56 0.08 17.85
CA ALA A 275 8.68 -0.66 18.73
C ALA A 275 7.91 0.29 19.68
N ASP A 276 8.56 1.32 20.23
CA ASP A 276 7.89 2.32 21.06
C ASP A 276 6.82 3.08 20.26
N VAL A 277 7.16 3.47 19.01
CA VAL A 277 6.21 4.10 18.10
C VAL A 277 5.01 3.19 17.86
N LEU A 278 5.24 1.94 17.46
CA LEU A 278 4.17 1.01 17.14
C LEU A 278 3.31 0.68 18.37
N ASN A 279 3.90 0.57 19.56
CA ASN A 279 3.14 0.35 20.79
C ASN A 279 2.23 1.54 21.13
N SER A 280 2.63 2.76 20.78
CA SER A 280 1.81 3.95 20.96
C SER A 280 0.75 4.15 19.86
N LEU A 281 0.88 3.44 18.71
CA LEU A 281 -0.06 3.57 17.60
C LEU A 281 -1.37 2.83 17.92
N THR A 282 -2.41 3.63 18.04
CA THR A 282 -3.83 3.27 18.00
C THR A 282 -4.48 4.05 16.87
N THR A 283 -5.74 3.74 16.54
CA THR A 283 -6.49 4.52 15.55
C THR A 283 -6.59 5.99 15.96
N ASP A 284 -6.80 6.27 17.25
CA ASP A 284 -6.92 7.65 17.76
C ASP A 284 -5.61 8.41 17.68
N THR A 285 -4.49 7.82 18.14
CA THR A 285 -3.17 8.47 18.08
C THR A 285 -2.71 8.68 16.65
N TRP A 286 -3.01 7.74 15.75
CA TRP A 286 -2.76 7.85 14.32
C TRP A 286 -3.55 9.00 13.68
N ASN A 287 -4.88 9.03 13.88
CA ASN A 287 -5.74 10.08 13.34
C ASN A 287 -5.36 11.45 13.90
N ASN A 288 -5.01 11.53 15.18
CA ASN A 288 -4.52 12.76 15.80
C ASN A 288 -3.20 13.24 15.14
N ALA A 289 -2.22 12.36 14.95
CA ALA A 289 -0.97 12.70 14.27
C ALA A 289 -1.21 13.18 12.83
N LEU A 290 -2.10 12.51 12.07
CA LEU A 290 -2.47 12.95 10.72
C LEU A 290 -3.16 14.32 10.69
N SER A 291 -4.00 14.64 11.69
CA SER A 291 -4.67 15.93 11.79
C SER A 291 -3.69 17.09 12.09
N GLN A 292 -2.58 16.79 12.76
CA GLN A 292 -1.52 17.76 13.07
C GLN A 292 -0.52 17.98 11.92
N LEU A 293 -0.60 17.20 10.86
CA LEU A 293 0.27 17.39 9.69
C LEU A 293 -0.01 18.75 9.03
N ASN A 294 0.94 19.68 9.11
CA ASN A 294 0.85 21.00 8.53
C ASN A 294 1.95 21.23 7.48
N PRO A 295 1.69 22.03 6.44
CA PRO A 295 2.72 22.39 5.46
C PRO A 295 3.86 23.15 6.16
N ARG A 296 5.09 22.64 5.97
CA ARG A 296 6.32 23.23 6.51
C ARG A 296 7.47 23.03 5.53
N GLU A 297 8.35 24.00 5.36
CA GLU A 297 9.59 23.81 4.62
C GLU A 297 10.50 22.90 5.44
N ILE A 298 10.90 21.75 4.86
CA ILE A 298 11.68 20.67 5.51
C ILE A 298 12.82 20.26 4.59
N ILE A 299 13.99 20.02 5.15
CA ILE A 299 15.06 19.29 4.49
C ILE A 299 14.88 17.81 4.82
N VAL A 300 14.64 16.99 3.77
CA VAL A 300 14.40 15.56 3.88
C VAL A 300 15.63 14.79 3.44
N TYR A 301 16.05 13.84 4.27
CA TYR A 301 17.00 12.78 3.94
C TYR A 301 16.29 11.44 4.13
N LEU A 302 16.08 10.69 3.05
CA LEU A 302 15.40 9.41 3.04
C LEU A 302 16.27 8.39 2.31
N PRO A 303 16.63 7.25 2.91
CA PRO A 303 17.42 6.25 2.20
C PRO A 303 16.59 5.60 1.09
N ARG A 304 17.21 5.21 -0.03
CA ARG A 304 16.62 4.19 -0.89
C ARG A 304 16.47 2.92 -0.09
N PHE A 305 15.37 2.20 -0.25
CA PHE A 305 15.21 0.90 0.38
C PHE A 305 14.34 -0.03 -0.44
N LYS A 306 14.56 -1.31 -0.23
CA LYS A 306 13.77 -2.39 -0.81
C LYS A 306 13.48 -3.40 0.28
N VAL A 307 12.25 -3.88 0.33
CA VAL A 307 11.88 -4.97 1.23
C VAL A 307 10.96 -5.96 0.53
N THR A 308 11.21 -7.23 0.79
CA THR A 308 10.39 -8.34 0.32
C THR A 308 10.18 -9.28 1.50
N ASN A 309 8.93 -9.57 1.80
CA ASN A 309 8.58 -10.53 2.85
C ASN A 309 7.62 -11.60 2.32
N LYS A 310 7.72 -12.80 2.93
CA LYS A 310 6.74 -13.88 2.80
C LYS A 310 6.45 -14.40 4.21
N PHE A 311 5.21 -14.27 4.65
CA PHE A 311 4.75 -14.71 5.97
C PHE A 311 3.65 -15.75 5.83
N ASN A 312 3.64 -16.73 6.71
CA ASN A 312 2.46 -17.53 7.04
C ASN A 312 1.80 -16.87 8.27
N LEU A 313 0.65 -16.27 8.08
CA LEU A 313 -0.03 -15.46 9.09
C LEU A 313 -0.94 -16.26 10.02
N ASN A 314 -0.91 -17.59 9.99
CA ASN A 314 -1.81 -18.42 10.78
C ASN A 314 -1.69 -18.14 12.29
N ASP A 315 -0.47 -18.06 12.81
CA ASP A 315 -0.23 -17.83 14.23
C ASP A 315 -0.58 -16.41 14.67
N GLU A 316 -0.34 -15.42 13.83
CA GLU A 316 -0.75 -14.03 14.07
C GLU A 316 -2.27 -13.92 14.17
N LEU A 317 -2.99 -14.51 13.22
CA LEU A 317 -4.45 -14.49 13.17
C LEU A 317 -5.06 -15.27 14.33
N LYS A 318 -4.48 -16.42 14.74
CA LYS A 318 -4.88 -17.14 15.95
C LYS A 318 -4.70 -16.27 17.20
N LYS A 319 -3.55 -15.58 17.34
CA LYS A 319 -3.30 -14.64 18.43
C LYS A 319 -4.23 -13.42 18.42
N MET A 320 -4.87 -13.14 17.29
CA MET A 320 -5.91 -12.12 17.14
C MET A 320 -7.33 -12.66 17.42
N GLY A 321 -7.47 -13.94 17.74
CA GLY A 321 -8.72 -14.59 18.14
C GLY A 321 -9.35 -15.50 17.07
N MET A 322 -8.73 -15.68 15.90
CA MET A 322 -9.23 -16.51 14.81
C MET A 322 -8.69 -17.95 14.93
N ASN A 323 -9.18 -18.73 15.89
CA ASN A 323 -8.69 -20.08 16.14
C ASN A 323 -9.43 -21.16 15.36
N LEU A 324 -10.76 -21.12 15.40
CA LEU A 324 -11.61 -22.17 14.83
C LEU A 324 -11.43 -22.31 13.33
N ALA A 325 -11.24 -21.21 12.61
CA ALA A 325 -11.06 -21.23 11.17
C ALA A 325 -9.88 -22.10 10.68
N PHE A 326 -8.91 -22.37 11.57
CA PHE A 326 -7.72 -23.19 11.30
C PHE A 326 -7.80 -24.60 11.90
N SER A 327 -8.96 -25.02 12.37
CA SER A 327 -9.16 -26.31 13.02
C SER A 327 -10.18 -27.15 12.26
N ASP A 328 -10.23 -28.44 12.57
CA ASP A 328 -11.23 -29.38 12.08
C ASP A 328 -12.66 -29.12 12.62
N LEU A 329 -12.80 -28.20 13.59
CA LEU A 329 -14.08 -27.71 14.10
C LEU A 329 -14.57 -26.46 13.35
N ALA A 330 -13.88 -26.03 12.29
CA ALA A 330 -14.26 -24.87 11.51
C ALA A 330 -15.63 -25.07 10.84
N ASP A 331 -16.48 -24.07 10.95
CA ASP A 331 -17.75 -23.99 10.24
C ASP A 331 -17.59 -23.14 8.99
N PHE A 332 -17.39 -23.78 7.85
CA PHE A 332 -17.43 -23.17 6.51
C PHE A 332 -18.59 -23.73 5.67
N SER A 333 -19.69 -24.02 6.33
CA SER A 333 -20.89 -24.59 5.72
C SER A 333 -21.52 -23.73 4.61
N ASN A 334 -21.21 -22.43 4.57
CA ASN A 334 -21.63 -21.57 3.44
C ASN A 334 -20.75 -21.73 2.20
N ILE A 335 -19.58 -22.40 2.29
CA ILE A 335 -18.75 -22.76 1.13
C ILE A 335 -19.16 -24.10 0.55
N SER A 336 -19.30 -25.14 1.38
CA SER A 336 -19.56 -26.51 0.97
C SER A 336 -20.25 -27.27 2.11
N ASP A 337 -20.90 -28.39 1.79
CA ASP A 337 -21.41 -29.33 2.78
C ASP A 337 -20.32 -30.26 3.35
N LEU A 338 -19.13 -30.26 2.74
CA LEU A 338 -17.97 -31.01 3.22
C LEU A 338 -17.21 -30.20 4.29
N PRO A 339 -16.61 -30.85 5.28
CA PRO A 339 -15.78 -30.20 6.28
C PRO A 339 -14.60 -29.45 5.63
N LEU A 340 -14.39 -28.20 6.01
CA LEU A 340 -13.34 -27.33 5.51
C LEU A 340 -12.69 -26.56 6.64
N GLN A 341 -11.38 -26.30 6.49
CA GLN A 341 -10.63 -25.36 7.32
C GLN A 341 -9.65 -24.56 6.47
N ILE A 342 -9.21 -23.44 6.98
CA ILE A 342 -8.11 -22.69 6.36
C ILE A 342 -6.80 -23.41 6.70
N SER A 343 -6.09 -23.89 5.69
CA SER A 343 -4.77 -24.52 5.88
C SER A 343 -3.69 -23.48 6.15
N GLU A 344 -3.60 -22.47 5.28
CA GLU A 344 -2.56 -21.45 5.32
C GLU A 344 -3.08 -20.11 4.82
N VAL A 345 -2.61 -19.03 5.48
CA VAL A 345 -2.77 -17.65 5.01
C VAL A 345 -1.38 -17.14 4.65
N ILE A 346 -1.01 -17.30 3.39
CA ILE A 346 0.29 -16.85 2.87
C ILE A 346 0.17 -15.40 2.41
N HIS A 347 1.00 -14.55 3.00
CA HIS A 347 1.10 -13.14 2.65
C HIS A 347 2.48 -12.82 2.11
N LYS A 348 2.55 -12.32 0.87
CA LYS A 348 3.81 -11.93 0.23
C LYS A 348 3.71 -10.49 -0.25
N THR A 349 4.72 -9.69 0.13
CA THR A 349 4.80 -8.27 -0.18
C THR A 349 6.13 -7.92 -0.80
N TYR A 350 6.12 -6.84 -1.57
CA TYR A 350 7.29 -6.24 -2.19
C TYR A 350 7.11 -4.73 -2.27
N VAL A 351 8.14 -3.98 -1.89
CA VAL A 351 8.22 -2.54 -2.11
C VAL A 351 9.66 -2.13 -2.40
N THR A 352 9.80 -1.18 -3.31
CA THR A 352 11.05 -0.46 -3.59
C THR A 352 10.75 1.02 -3.48
N VAL A 353 11.64 1.77 -2.84
CA VAL A 353 11.56 3.22 -2.68
C VAL A 353 12.85 3.83 -3.18
N ASP A 354 12.74 4.69 -4.17
CA ASP A 354 13.85 5.43 -4.81
C ASP A 354 13.45 6.88 -5.12
N GLU A 355 14.27 7.60 -5.86
CA GLU A 355 14.08 9.03 -6.16
C GLU A 355 12.82 9.33 -6.96
N GLU A 356 12.38 8.41 -7.74
CA GLU A 356 11.24 8.58 -8.64
C GLU A 356 9.93 8.30 -7.91
N GLY A 357 10.00 7.63 -6.78
CA GLY A 357 8.88 7.14 -5.99
C GLY A 357 8.99 5.64 -5.84
N THR A 358 8.02 4.99 -6.41
CA THR A 358 8.04 3.57 -6.67
C THR A 358 8.04 3.38 -8.20
N GLU A 359 9.07 3.94 -8.89
CA GLU A 359 9.44 3.94 -10.33
C GLU A 359 8.97 5.11 -11.24
N ALA A 360 9.81 5.61 -12.04
CA ALA A 360 10.29 6.78 -12.78
C ALA A 360 9.41 7.74 -13.61
N ALA A 361 9.67 9.05 -13.55
CA ALA A 361 10.00 10.05 -14.60
C ALA A 361 10.10 11.49 -14.05
N ALA A 362 11.02 12.33 -14.56
CA ALA A 362 11.50 13.58 -13.94
C ALA A 362 10.73 14.85 -14.28
N VAL A 363 10.63 15.81 -13.34
CA VAL A 363 10.22 17.23 -13.55
C VAL A 363 11.10 18.17 -12.71
N THR A 364 11.51 19.31 -13.29
CA THR A 364 12.43 20.32 -12.70
C THR A 364 11.66 21.53 -12.17
N SER A 365 12.03 22.08 -10.99
CA SER A 365 11.50 23.35 -10.47
C SER A 365 12.59 24.31 -9.99
N ILE A 366 12.35 25.65 -10.09
CA ILE A 366 13.27 26.75 -9.80
C ILE A 366 12.78 27.49 -8.54
N GLY A 367 13.70 27.77 -7.60
CA GLY A 367 13.40 28.46 -6.34
C GLY A 367 13.95 29.89 -6.25
N ILE A 368 13.26 30.79 -5.52
CA ILE A 368 13.60 32.19 -5.24
C ILE A 368 14.00 32.34 -3.78
N ILE A 369 15.04 33.14 -3.47
CA ILE A 369 15.65 33.29 -2.14
C ILE A 369 15.17 34.59 -1.48
N THR A 370 14.86 34.58 -0.16
CA THR A 370 14.61 35.74 0.68
C THR A 370 15.59 35.81 1.86
N THR A 371 15.82 37.04 2.40
CA THR A 371 16.97 37.44 3.20
C THR A 371 16.86 37.30 4.74
N ALA A 372 16.01 36.46 5.27
CA ALA A 372 16.07 36.04 6.66
C ALA A 372 15.99 34.51 6.69
N MET A 373 17.05 33.81 7.07
CA MET A 373 17.08 32.34 7.07
C MET A 373 16.40 31.83 8.36
N PRO A 374 15.12 31.43 8.33
CA PRO A 374 14.58 30.62 9.41
C PRO A 374 15.36 29.30 9.46
N VAL A 375 15.60 28.78 10.66
CA VAL A 375 16.18 27.44 10.81
C VAL A 375 15.20 26.45 10.23
N ILE A 376 15.55 25.89 9.05
CA ILE A 376 14.72 24.90 8.38
C ILE A 376 14.93 23.56 9.08
N PRO A 377 13.88 22.91 9.59
CA PRO A 377 13.99 21.60 10.22
C PRO A 377 14.50 20.55 9.25
N VAL A 378 15.26 19.61 9.83
CA VAL A 378 15.81 18.48 9.08
C VAL A 378 15.11 17.20 9.52
N PHE A 379 14.46 16.52 8.58
CA PHE A 379 13.93 15.18 8.75
C PHE A 379 14.91 14.19 8.14
N ARG A 380 15.69 13.53 8.99
CA ARG A 380 16.77 12.64 8.56
C ARG A 380 16.51 11.21 8.98
N VAL A 381 16.28 10.35 8.00
CA VAL A 381 16.02 8.92 8.19
C VAL A 381 17.33 8.15 8.08
N ASP A 382 18.17 8.24 9.12
CA ASP A 382 19.47 7.57 9.24
C ASP A 382 19.48 6.49 10.35
N LYS A 383 18.30 6.12 10.83
CA LYS A 383 18.04 5.12 11.87
C LYS A 383 16.72 4.38 11.58
N PRO A 384 16.42 3.28 12.30
CA PRO A 384 15.19 2.51 12.10
C PRO A 384 13.92 3.36 12.16
N PHE A 385 12.97 3.07 11.27
CA PHE A 385 11.76 3.84 11.11
C PHE A 385 10.55 2.95 10.75
N VAL A 386 9.36 3.52 10.86
CA VAL A 386 8.09 2.94 10.39
C VAL A 386 7.63 3.76 9.18
N PHE A 387 6.94 3.11 8.25
CA PHE A 387 6.31 3.82 7.13
C PHE A 387 4.94 3.21 6.82
N VAL A 388 4.04 4.07 6.34
CA VAL A 388 2.66 3.71 6.01
C VAL A 388 2.34 4.24 4.61
N ILE A 389 1.84 3.39 3.71
CA ILE A 389 1.26 3.83 2.44
C ILE A 389 -0.26 3.79 2.62
N ARG A 390 -0.92 4.93 2.43
CA ARG A 390 -2.35 5.09 2.64
C ARG A 390 -3.03 5.86 1.53
N GLU A 391 -4.33 5.66 1.36
CA GLU A 391 -5.18 6.56 0.61
C GLU A 391 -5.54 7.76 1.51
N LYS A 392 -5.44 8.98 0.99
CA LYS A 392 -5.47 10.19 1.82
C LYS A 392 -6.85 10.63 2.25
N SER A 393 -7.86 10.47 1.43
CA SER A 393 -9.20 10.99 1.71
C SER A 393 -9.95 10.18 2.76
N THR A 394 -9.76 8.88 2.78
CA THR A 394 -10.34 7.97 3.78
C THR A 394 -9.38 7.69 4.94
N GLY A 395 -8.08 7.77 4.69
CA GLY A 395 -7.05 7.38 5.65
C GLY A 395 -6.79 5.88 5.72
N VAL A 396 -7.40 5.05 4.83
CA VAL A 396 -7.20 3.60 4.84
C VAL A 396 -5.74 3.24 4.57
N ILE A 397 -5.19 2.36 5.39
CA ILE A 397 -3.82 1.86 5.27
C ILE A 397 -3.78 0.70 4.28
N LEU A 398 -3.07 0.90 3.15
CA LEU A 398 -2.83 -0.13 2.16
C LEU A 398 -1.65 -1.02 2.58
N PHE A 399 -0.59 -0.36 3.05
CA PHE A 399 0.64 -1.02 3.48
C PHE A 399 1.21 -0.34 4.72
N ILE A 400 1.85 -1.13 5.55
CA ILE A 400 2.58 -0.64 6.72
C ILE A 400 3.84 -1.49 6.93
N GLY A 401 4.95 -0.86 7.31
CA GLY A 401 6.21 -1.58 7.54
C GLY A 401 7.12 -0.92 8.54
N LYS A 402 8.02 -1.75 9.10
CA LYS A 402 9.18 -1.35 9.90
C LYS A 402 10.43 -1.64 9.09
N MET A 403 11.31 -0.66 8.98
CA MET A 403 12.68 -0.80 8.48
C MET A 403 13.65 -0.73 9.66
N GLY A 404 14.22 -1.85 10.05
CA GLY A 404 15.25 -1.93 11.09
C GLY A 404 16.67 -1.87 10.53
N SER A 405 16.83 -2.17 9.23
CA SER A 405 18.07 -2.05 8.48
C SER A 405 17.80 -1.64 7.04
N VAL A 406 18.75 -0.92 6.45
CA VAL A 406 18.72 -0.56 5.02
C VAL A 406 20.09 -0.90 4.44
N ASP A 407 20.10 -1.58 3.30
CA ASP A 407 21.31 -1.95 2.57
C ASP A 407 21.58 -0.99 1.42
N LEU A 408 22.85 -0.89 1.02
CA LEU A 408 23.27 -0.14 -0.17
C LEU A 408 22.82 -0.92 -1.43
N TYR A 409 21.99 -0.31 -2.29
CA TYR A 409 21.58 -0.90 -3.56
C TYR A 409 21.41 0.18 -4.65
#